data_6653950c889d29515e75c86fddfbfee7
#
_entry.id   6653950c889d29515e75c86fddfbfee7
#
_cell.length_a   1.000
_cell.length_b   1.000
_cell.length_c   1.000
_cell.angle_alpha   90.00
_cell.angle_beta   90.00
_cell.angle_gamma   90.00
#
_symmetry.space_group_name_H-M   'P 1'
#
loop_
_entity.id
_entity.type
_entity.pdbx_description
1 polymer ?
#
loop_
_entity_poly.entity_id
_entity_poly.type
_entity_poly.pdbx_seq_one_letter_code
_entity_poly.pdbx_strand_id
1 'polypeptide(L)'
;MESIHGLTDVSAHVFELDKKDGYLATNSLLLDAMLVARAYGELDQSRSPFPDQMSQLRIGDQALPEWANNSRSFAEEAVKRGSMIVVYSPLLKPIASDLESKLSEAALLNCQLCDLRSFAHGRHLWLSQRTDDCVVLAITEPSLGQLWDKMRSLFPPAMPTMTMSLGGASPPDLIAGLVAQMQFVSAIASASGVDAAKPSVPDFSRKLYYLDLTSSIPAPTDMLAAAEVSKFEVMGARWPSARRLGSMTRARADFQSSLASQKFRAVVFDFDGTLCSSRRTDQALSTEIIRQLERLLQAEVVIGIASGRGGSILEALAKALPPELLERIDVGLYNGGWVGTASEPVVTAKETSEFLSHVTRLMRRLKSIGVPIDTVRPTHPIQVSVRFREGIATEQMWFVLADALRQAGLETASIMRSKHSIDILSSGVSKSGLVAHMIQHHRIDPYQILTMGDQGAWPGNDASLLEHRYSLSVDSPSRRIDRGWKLAPSHKRDVDATLWYLERMVTGLGGTFHIDL
;
A
#
# COMPACT_ATOMS: atom_id res chain seq x y z
N MET A 1 10.94 -18.27 8.57
CA MET A 1 9.89 -18.28 9.62
C MET A 1 10.30 -17.56 10.89
N GLU A 2 11.55 -17.63 11.33
CA GLU A 2 12.03 -16.90 12.53
C GLU A 2 11.82 -15.38 12.50
N SER A 3 11.80 -14.76 11.33
CA SER A 3 11.61 -13.31 11.17
C SER A 3 10.16 -12.81 11.36
N ILE A 4 9.18 -13.71 11.39
CA ILE A 4 7.74 -13.35 11.50
C ILE A 4 7.25 -13.44 12.95
N HIS A 5 7.83 -14.33 13.74
CA HIS A 5 7.42 -14.57 15.14
C HIS A 5 7.69 -13.40 16.11
N GLY A 6 8.39 -12.35 15.68
CA GLY A 6 8.64 -11.15 16.47
C GLY A 6 7.72 -9.95 16.16
N LEU A 7 6.79 -10.09 15.22
CA LEU A 7 5.89 -9.00 14.83
C LEU A 7 4.60 -9.05 15.66
N THR A 8 4.34 -8.02 16.45
CA THR A 8 3.18 -7.93 17.38
C THR A 8 1.82 -7.86 16.68
N ASP A 9 1.80 -7.42 15.42
CA ASP A 9 0.56 -7.21 14.64
C ASP A 9 0.31 -8.33 13.61
N VAL A 10 1.06 -9.43 13.69
CA VAL A 10 0.96 -10.57 12.77
C VAL A 10 0.54 -11.82 13.53
N SER A 11 -0.56 -12.44 13.13
CA SER A 11 -0.95 -13.78 13.56
C SER A 11 -0.46 -14.79 12.52
N ALA A 12 0.50 -15.62 12.88
CA ALA A 12 1.06 -16.64 12.01
C ALA A 12 0.34 -17.98 12.25
N HIS A 13 -0.30 -18.50 11.20
CA HIS A 13 -0.89 -19.84 11.19
C HIS A 13 -0.06 -20.76 10.30
N VAL A 14 0.44 -21.85 10.87
CA VAL A 14 1.24 -22.85 10.13
C VAL A 14 0.36 -24.04 9.80
N PHE A 15 0.30 -24.38 8.51
CA PHE A 15 -0.39 -25.57 8.01
C PHE A 15 0.66 -26.57 7.53
N GLU A 16 0.62 -27.78 8.07
CA GLU A 16 1.54 -28.85 7.68
C GLU A 16 1.00 -29.62 6.47
N LEU A 17 1.89 -29.95 5.53
CA LEU A 17 1.60 -30.82 4.41
C LEU A 17 1.91 -32.28 4.79
N ASP A 18 1.01 -33.20 4.48
CA ASP A 18 1.25 -34.65 4.68
C ASP A 18 2.48 -35.14 3.92
N LYS A 19 2.74 -34.56 2.76
CA LYS A 19 3.93 -34.82 1.95
C LYS A 19 4.52 -33.51 1.45
N LYS A 20 5.83 -33.40 1.57
CA LYS A 20 6.60 -32.31 0.98
C LYS A 20 6.55 -32.42 -0.55
N ASP A 21 6.48 -31.28 -1.22
CA ASP A 21 6.60 -31.22 -2.70
C ASP A 21 7.94 -31.80 -3.18
N GLY A 22 7.93 -32.29 -4.39
CA GLY A 22 9.14 -32.65 -5.12
C GLY A 22 9.86 -31.40 -5.66
N TYR A 23 10.37 -31.51 -6.88
CA TYR A 23 11.02 -30.37 -7.55
C TYR A 23 10.05 -29.25 -7.90
N LEU A 24 8.85 -29.62 -8.38
CA LEU A 24 7.80 -28.66 -8.71
C LEU A 24 6.91 -28.37 -7.50
N ALA A 25 6.55 -27.11 -7.31
CA ALA A 25 5.56 -26.72 -6.32
C ALA A 25 4.16 -27.19 -6.75
N THR A 26 3.55 -28.08 -5.99
CA THR A 26 2.24 -28.67 -6.28
C THR A 26 1.30 -28.59 -5.07
N ASN A 27 1.58 -29.39 -4.03
CA ASN A 27 0.73 -29.43 -2.83
C ASN A 27 0.80 -28.13 -2.03
N SER A 28 1.97 -27.53 -1.90
CA SER A 28 2.12 -26.23 -1.23
C SER A 28 1.37 -25.12 -1.97
N LEU A 29 1.54 -25.03 -3.28
CA LEU A 29 0.84 -24.04 -4.09
C LEU A 29 -0.69 -24.21 -4.02
N LEU A 30 -1.16 -25.45 -4.08
CA LEU A 30 -2.61 -25.74 -3.99
C LEU A 30 -3.14 -25.38 -2.59
N LEU A 31 -2.42 -25.73 -1.53
CA LEU A 31 -2.79 -25.38 -0.15
C LEU A 31 -2.88 -23.87 0.01
N ASP A 32 -1.86 -23.13 -0.39
CA ASP A 32 -1.82 -21.66 -0.28
C ASP A 32 -2.98 -21.03 -1.07
N ALA A 33 -3.22 -21.47 -2.30
CA ALA A 33 -4.33 -20.98 -3.13
C ALA A 33 -5.69 -21.26 -2.48
N MET A 34 -5.89 -22.44 -1.90
CA MET A 34 -7.14 -22.81 -1.21
C MET A 34 -7.34 -22.03 0.09
N LEU A 35 -6.28 -21.80 0.88
CA LEU A 35 -6.35 -21.00 2.11
C LEU A 35 -6.74 -19.55 1.81
N VAL A 36 -6.08 -18.94 0.83
CA VAL A 36 -6.41 -17.57 0.40
C VAL A 36 -7.84 -17.50 -0.14
N ALA A 37 -8.23 -18.44 -0.98
CA ALA A 37 -9.57 -18.46 -1.58
C ALA A 37 -10.67 -18.67 -0.52
N ARG A 38 -10.45 -19.51 0.50
CA ARG A 38 -11.38 -19.70 1.62
C ARG A 38 -11.45 -18.46 2.51
N ALA A 39 -10.31 -17.84 2.84
CA ALA A 39 -10.30 -16.62 3.64
C ALA A 39 -11.11 -15.48 2.98
N TYR A 40 -10.98 -15.30 1.68
CA TYR A 40 -11.82 -14.34 0.94
C TYR A 40 -13.28 -14.80 0.79
N GLY A 41 -13.53 -16.09 0.71
CA GLY A 41 -14.88 -16.67 0.66
C GLY A 41 -15.69 -16.41 1.92
N GLU A 42 -15.05 -16.45 3.09
CA GLU A 42 -15.68 -16.10 4.38
C GLU A 42 -16.11 -14.63 4.46
N LEU A 43 -15.39 -13.74 3.77
CA LEU A 43 -15.74 -12.31 3.70
C LEU A 43 -16.87 -12.03 2.70
N ASP A 44 -17.04 -12.88 1.70
CA ASP A 44 -18.05 -12.73 0.64
C ASP A 44 -19.00 -13.93 0.64
N GLN A 45 -20.03 -13.87 1.48
CA GLN A 45 -21.04 -14.92 1.66
C GLN A 45 -21.87 -15.22 0.38
N SER A 46 -21.74 -14.43 -0.67
CA SER A 46 -22.43 -14.65 -1.96
C SER A 46 -21.77 -15.69 -2.85
N ARG A 47 -20.56 -16.18 -2.51
CA ARG A 47 -19.78 -17.08 -3.33
C ARG A 47 -20.19 -18.55 -3.14
N SER A 48 -20.11 -19.31 -4.24
CA SER A 48 -20.31 -20.75 -4.21
C SER A 48 -19.32 -21.43 -3.26
N PRO A 49 -19.76 -22.39 -2.43
CA PRO A 49 -18.88 -23.10 -1.53
C PRO A 49 -17.84 -23.91 -2.32
N PHE A 50 -16.66 -24.07 -1.73
CA PHE A 50 -15.65 -24.96 -2.29
C PHE A 50 -16.14 -26.42 -2.24
N PRO A 51 -15.85 -27.21 -3.27
CA PRO A 51 -16.11 -28.63 -3.23
C PRO A 51 -15.25 -29.31 -2.15
N ASP A 52 -15.86 -30.26 -1.44
CA ASP A 52 -15.19 -31.01 -0.36
C ASP A 52 -14.23 -32.09 -0.88
N GLN A 53 -14.39 -32.51 -2.14
CA GLN A 53 -13.59 -33.57 -2.76
C GLN A 53 -13.16 -33.19 -4.16
N MET A 54 -11.96 -33.60 -4.55
CA MET A 54 -11.42 -33.39 -5.89
C MET A 54 -12.29 -34.01 -7.01
N SER A 55 -13.02 -35.08 -6.71
CA SER A 55 -13.96 -35.71 -7.66
C SER A 55 -15.15 -34.82 -8.03
N GLN A 56 -15.42 -33.80 -7.24
CA GLN A 56 -16.48 -32.81 -7.51
C GLN A 56 -16.01 -31.66 -8.42
N LEU A 57 -14.70 -31.52 -8.61
CA LEU A 57 -14.14 -30.55 -9.53
C LEU A 57 -14.48 -30.93 -10.98
N ARG A 58 -14.79 -29.93 -11.79
CA ARG A 58 -15.20 -30.12 -13.19
C ARG A 58 -14.38 -29.27 -14.13
N ILE A 59 -14.14 -29.83 -15.30
CA ILE A 59 -13.54 -29.13 -16.45
C ILE A 59 -14.52 -29.27 -17.61
N GLY A 60 -15.23 -28.20 -17.92
CA GLY A 60 -16.40 -28.26 -18.79
C GLY A 60 -17.47 -29.19 -18.20
N ASP A 61 -17.97 -30.07 -19.01
CA ASP A 61 -18.98 -31.06 -18.63
C ASP A 61 -18.39 -32.35 -18.01
N GLN A 62 -17.07 -32.48 -17.95
CA GLN A 62 -16.39 -33.66 -17.44
C GLN A 62 -16.00 -33.52 -15.97
N ALA A 63 -16.04 -34.64 -15.22
CA ALA A 63 -15.37 -34.68 -13.92
C ALA A 63 -13.85 -34.61 -14.13
N LEU A 64 -13.14 -33.98 -13.20
CA LEU A 64 -11.69 -33.77 -13.32
C LEU A 64 -10.91 -35.06 -13.60
N PRO A 65 -11.16 -36.21 -12.93
CA PRO A 65 -10.44 -37.46 -13.23
C PRO A 65 -10.69 -37.96 -14.64
N GLU A 66 -11.89 -37.79 -15.18
CA GLU A 66 -12.25 -38.14 -16.55
C GLU A 66 -11.51 -37.26 -17.57
N TRP A 67 -11.55 -35.96 -17.36
CA TRP A 67 -10.81 -34.99 -18.17
C TRP A 67 -9.31 -35.30 -18.18
N ALA A 68 -8.72 -35.55 -17.00
CA ALA A 68 -7.30 -35.88 -16.87
C ALA A 68 -6.94 -37.18 -17.66
N ASN A 69 -7.82 -38.19 -17.65
CA ASN A 69 -7.61 -39.38 -18.43
C ASN A 69 -7.71 -39.10 -19.94
N ASN A 70 -8.71 -38.34 -20.38
CA ASN A 70 -8.92 -37.99 -21.79
C ASN A 70 -7.80 -37.08 -22.34
N SER A 71 -7.10 -36.34 -21.49
CA SER A 71 -5.99 -35.46 -21.88
C SER A 71 -4.68 -36.20 -22.20
N ARG A 72 -4.56 -37.50 -21.86
CA ARG A 72 -3.31 -38.27 -22.02
C ARG A 72 -2.87 -38.40 -23.47
N SER A 73 -3.77 -38.74 -24.40
CA SER A 73 -3.44 -38.85 -25.82
C SER A 73 -2.95 -37.53 -26.42
N PHE A 74 -3.53 -36.42 -25.95
CA PHE A 74 -3.06 -35.08 -26.35
C PHE A 74 -1.69 -34.77 -25.75
N ALA A 75 -1.40 -35.17 -24.50
CA ALA A 75 -0.07 -35.05 -23.90
C ALA A 75 1.00 -35.83 -24.66
N GLU A 76 0.70 -37.07 -25.08
CA GLU A 76 1.59 -37.88 -25.91
C GLU A 76 1.88 -37.20 -27.26
N GLU A 77 0.86 -36.65 -27.92
CA GLU A 77 1.04 -35.91 -29.17
C GLU A 77 1.83 -34.61 -28.97
N ALA A 78 1.64 -33.91 -27.84
CA ALA A 78 2.42 -32.72 -27.49
C ALA A 78 3.92 -33.04 -27.33
N VAL A 79 4.24 -34.13 -26.63
CA VAL A 79 5.63 -34.59 -26.46
C VAL A 79 6.24 -34.99 -27.81
N LYS A 80 5.51 -35.70 -28.66
CA LYS A 80 5.96 -36.09 -29.98
C LYS A 80 6.28 -34.90 -30.88
N ARG A 81 5.48 -33.83 -30.82
CA ARG A 81 5.68 -32.59 -31.59
C ARG A 81 6.71 -31.63 -31.00
N GLY A 82 6.99 -31.74 -29.74
CA GLY A 82 8.05 -30.99 -29.04
C GLY A 82 7.71 -29.57 -28.62
N SER A 83 6.54 -29.01 -28.97
CA SER A 83 6.12 -27.69 -28.50
C SER A 83 4.61 -27.54 -28.37
N MET A 84 4.19 -26.60 -27.54
CA MET A 84 2.79 -26.28 -27.30
C MET A 84 2.55 -24.79 -27.31
N ILE A 85 1.47 -24.33 -27.93
CA ILE A 85 0.95 -22.98 -27.74
C ILE A 85 -0.25 -23.06 -26.80
N VAL A 86 -0.20 -22.33 -25.72
CA VAL A 86 -1.31 -22.17 -24.78
C VAL A 86 -2.02 -20.85 -25.07
N VAL A 87 -3.26 -20.95 -25.53
CA VAL A 87 -4.13 -19.79 -25.76
C VAL A 87 -5.09 -19.68 -24.58
N TYR A 88 -5.14 -18.53 -23.92
CA TYR A 88 -5.92 -18.41 -22.68
C TYR A 88 -6.84 -17.19 -22.67
N SER A 89 -7.97 -17.33 -21.98
CA SER A 89 -8.81 -16.20 -21.57
C SER A 89 -8.07 -15.34 -20.53
N PRO A 90 -8.08 -14.02 -20.61
CA PRO A 90 -7.26 -13.15 -19.73
C PRO A 90 -7.41 -13.43 -18.23
N LEU A 91 -8.62 -13.76 -17.76
CA LEU A 91 -8.90 -14.11 -16.37
C LEU A 91 -8.25 -15.41 -15.91
N LEU A 92 -7.89 -16.29 -16.84
CA LEU A 92 -7.28 -17.60 -16.59
C LEU A 92 -5.76 -17.60 -16.80
N LYS A 93 -5.15 -16.42 -16.97
CA LYS A 93 -3.70 -16.27 -17.10
C LYS A 93 -2.91 -16.96 -15.98
N PRO A 94 -3.32 -16.92 -14.69
CA PRO A 94 -2.57 -17.60 -13.62
C PRO A 94 -2.39 -19.11 -13.89
N ILE A 95 -3.44 -19.78 -14.38
CA ILE A 95 -3.39 -21.21 -14.70
C ILE A 95 -2.44 -21.49 -15.87
N ALA A 96 -2.54 -20.66 -16.92
CA ALA A 96 -1.67 -20.78 -18.09
C ALA A 96 -0.19 -20.54 -17.72
N SER A 97 0.08 -19.54 -16.88
CA SER A 97 1.44 -19.21 -16.43
C SER A 97 2.03 -20.31 -15.53
N ASP A 98 1.24 -20.89 -14.64
CA ASP A 98 1.70 -21.98 -13.78
C ASP A 98 1.96 -23.27 -14.60
N LEU A 99 1.14 -23.55 -15.60
CA LEU A 99 1.38 -24.64 -16.54
C LEU A 99 2.72 -24.48 -17.29
N GLU A 100 2.95 -23.29 -17.86
CA GLU A 100 4.19 -23.00 -18.58
C GLU A 100 5.41 -23.11 -17.66
N SER A 101 5.35 -22.53 -16.46
CA SER A 101 6.42 -22.61 -15.47
C SER A 101 6.79 -24.06 -15.16
N LYS A 102 5.81 -24.92 -14.87
CA LYS A 102 6.05 -26.33 -14.56
C LYS A 102 6.64 -27.13 -15.74
N LEU A 103 6.15 -26.87 -16.95
CA LEU A 103 6.70 -27.52 -18.16
C LEU A 103 8.14 -27.11 -18.43
N SER A 104 8.46 -25.81 -18.21
CA SER A 104 9.80 -25.28 -18.41
C SER A 104 10.76 -25.69 -17.30
N GLU A 105 10.34 -25.61 -16.03
CA GLU A 105 11.16 -25.95 -14.85
C GLU A 105 11.60 -27.43 -14.85
N ALA A 106 10.70 -28.34 -15.22
CA ALA A 106 11.04 -29.76 -15.30
C ALA A 106 11.59 -30.17 -16.68
N ALA A 107 11.84 -29.22 -17.58
CA ALA A 107 12.34 -29.42 -18.93
C ALA A 107 11.49 -30.42 -19.74
N LEU A 108 10.17 -30.39 -19.59
CA LEU A 108 9.25 -31.33 -20.18
C LEU A 108 8.86 -30.98 -21.63
N LEU A 109 8.55 -29.70 -21.86
CA LEU A 109 8.06 -29.21 -23.13
C LEU A 109 8.29 -27.73 -23.30
N ASN A 110 8.63 -27.28 -24.52
CA ASN A 110 8.63 -25.86 -24.85
C ASN A 110 7.18 -25.34 -24.95
N CYS A 111 6.86 -24.27 -24.21
CA CYS A 111 5.52 -23.74 -24.16
C CYS A 111 5.51 -22.24 -24.44
N GLN A 112 4.64 -21.80 -25.35
CA GLN A 112 4.42 -20.39 -25.65
C GLN A 112 3.04 -19.96 -25.16
N LEU A 113 2.98 -18.94 -24.31
CA LEU A 113 1.72 -18.36 -23.84
C LEU A 113 1.24 -17.22 -24.72
N CYS A 114 -0.06 -17.16 -25.00
CA CYS A 114 -0.70 -15.99 -25.56
C CYS A 114 -2.20 -15.91 -25.21
N ASP A 115 -2.71 -14.70 -24.99
CA ASP A 115 -4.14 -14.49 -24.91
C ASP A 115 -4.81 -14.60 -26.29
N LEU A 116 -6.14 -14.80 -26.29
CA LEU A 116 -6.93 -14.96 -27.53
C LEU A 116 -6.72 -13.83 -28.53
N ARG A 117 -6.64 -12.59 -28.07
CA ARG A 117 -6.45 -11.42 -28.94
C ARG A 117 -5.06 -11.41 -29.56
N SER A 118 -4.03 -11.60 -28.75
CA SER A 118 -2.64 -11.65 -29.22
C SER A 118 -2.41 -12.81 -30.19
N PHE A 119 -3.08 -13.94 -29.94
CA PHE A 119 -3.04 -15.07 -30.86
C PHE A 119 -3.65 -14.70 -32.22
N ALA A 120 -4.86 -14.12 -32.24
CA ALA A 120 -5.53 -13.69 -33.45
C ALA A 120 -4.80 -12.57 -34.20
N HIS A 121 -4.06 -11.70 -33.49
CA HIS A 121 -3.39 -10.53 -34.06
C HIS A 121 -2.12 -10.88 -34.88
N GLY A 122 -1.55 -12.09 -34.71
CA GLY A 122 -0.36 -12.45 -35.49
C GLY A 122 0.40 -13.67 -34.98
N ARG A 123 0.24 -14.09 -33.73
CA ARG A 123 0.97 -15.22 -33.17
C ARG A 123 0.57 -16.58 -33.81
N HIS A 124 -0.62 -16.64 -34.40
CA HIS A 124 -1.09 -17.79 -35.19
C HIS A 124 -0.21 -18.07 -36.40
N LEU A 125 0.57 -17.11 -36.92
CA LEU A 125 1.50 -17.35 -38.02
C LEU A 125 2.55 -18.43 -37.70
N TRP A 126 2.92 -18.56 -36.42
CA TRP A 126 3.78 -19.66 -36.00
C TRP A 126 3.23 -21.03 -36.38
N LEU A 127 1.92 -21.25 -36.23
CA LEU A 127 1.25 -22.49 -36.58
C LEU A 127 1.36 -22.82 -38.07
N SER A 128 1.27 -21.81 -38.94
CA SER A 128 1.30 -22.02 -40.39
C SER A 128 2.65 -22.58 -40.88
N GLN A 129 3.72 -22.29 -40.12
CA GLN A 129 5.09 -22.74 -40.46
C GLN A 129 5.53 -23.95 -39.65
N ARG A 130 4.79 -24.33 -38.61
CA ARG A 130 5.16 -25.36 -37.64
C ARG A 130 3.99 -26.25 -37.25
N THR A 131 3.12 -26.56 -38.25
CA THR A 131 1.94 -27.39 -38.04
C THR A 131 2.27 -28.75 -37.46
N ASP A 132 3.40 -29.35 -37.88
CA ASP A 132 3.83 -30.67 -37.43
C ASP A 132 4.66 -30.66 -36.13
N ASP A 133 5.12 -29.47 -35.68
CA ASP A 133 6.03 -29.32 -34.54
C ASP A 133 5.32 -28.78 -33.28
N CYS A 134 4.02 -28.53 -33.33
CA CYS A 134 3.32 -27.99 -32.16
C CYS A 134 1.87 -28.49 -32.03
N VAL A 135 1.34 -28.36 -30.84
CA VAL A 135 -0.07 -28.55 -30.49
C VAL A 135 -0.64 -27.26 -29.89
N VAL A 136 -1.96 -27.13 -29.86
CA VAL A 136 -2.63 -25.97 -29.27
C VAL A 136 -3.52 -26.39 -28.10
N LEU A 137 -3.24 -25.89 -26.91
CA LEU A 137 -4.11 -26.01 -25.75
C LEU A 137 -4.82 -24.68 -25.53
N ALA A 138 -6.14 -24.69 -25.47
CA ALA A 138 -6.90 -23.51 -25.05
C ALA A 138 -7.37 -23.64 -23.60
N ILE A 139 -7.21 -22.57 -22.81
CA ILE A 139 -7.75 -22.46 -21.45
C ILE A 139 -8.80 -21.35 -21.47
N THR A 140 -10.07 -21.75 -21.44
CA THR A 140 -11.20 -20.84 -21.68
C THR A 140 -12.24 -20.91 -20.57
N GLU A 141 -13.11 -19.91 -20.54
CA GLU A 141 -14.30 -19.82 -19.70
C GLU A 141 -15.50 -19.37 -20.57
N PRO A 142 -16.76 -19.45 -20.08
CA PRO A 142 -17.95 -19.27 -20.91
C PRO A 142 -18.04 -17.96 -21.69
N SER A 143 -17.48 -16.85 -21.16
CA SER A 143 -17.58 -15.54 -21.81
C SER A 143 -16.79 -15.48 -23.13
N LEU A 144 -15.71 -16.25 -23.26
CA LEU A 144 -14.85 -16.28 -24.43
C LEU A 144 -14.83 -17.64 -25.15
N GLY A 145 -15.57 -18.64 -24.65
CA GLY A 145 -15.65 -19.98 -25.24
C GLY A 145 -16.12 -19.96 -26.70
N GLN A 146 -17.17 -19.23 -27.02
CA GLN A 146 -17.68 -19.08 -28.39
C GLN A 146 -16.67 -18.42 -29.34
N LEU A 147 -15.87 -17.46 -28.84
CA LEU A 147 -14.81 -16.85 -29.62
C LEU A 147 -13.73 -17.89 -29.95
N TRP A 148 -13.34 -18.65 -28.95
CA TRP A 148 -12.38 -19.74 -29.14
C TRP A 148 -12.87 -20.77 -30.16
N ASP A 149 -14.13 -21.22 -30.11
CA ASP A 149 -14.69 -22.17 -31.03
C ASP A 149 -14.66 -21.68 -32.49
N LYS A 150 -14.98 -20.39 -32.69
CA LYS A 150 -14.84 -19.75 -34.02
C LYS A 150 -13.38 -19.71 -34.48
N MET A 151 -12.43 -19.39 -33.59
CA MET A 151 -11.02 -19.37 -33.93
C MET A 151 -10.51 -20.75 -34.26
N ARG A 152 -10.85 -21.75 -33.46
CA ARG A 152 -10.47 -23.17 -33.68
C ARG A 152 -11.00 -23.71 -35.01
N SER A 153 -12.20 -23.34 -35.44
CA SER A 153 -12.78 -23.75 -36.71
C SER A 153 -11.99 -23.29 -37.95
N LEU A 154 -11.11 -22.29 -37.77
CA LEU A 154 -10.24 -21.80 -38.84
C LEU A 154 -8.89 -22.50 -38.91
N PHE A 155 -8.59 -23.40 -37.97
CA PHE A 155 -7.30 -24.09 -37.92
C PHE A 155 -7.24 -25.18 -38.99
N PRO A 156 -6.03 -25.52 -39.48
CA PRO A 156 -5.85 -26.68 -40.33
C PRO A 156 -6.38 -27.95 -39.65
N PRO A 157 -7.11 -28.83 -40.39
CA PRO A 157 -7.69 -30.05 -39.79
C PRO A 157 -6.68 -30.98 -39.10
N ALA A 158 -5.42 -30.95 -39.54
CA ALA A 158 -4.31 -31.73 -38.97
C ALA A 158 -3.73 -31.16 -37.68
N MET A 159 -4.18 -29.96 -37.21
CA MET A 159 -3.66 -29.32 -36.01
C MET A 159 -4.30 -29.95 -34.77
N PRO A 160 -3.53 -30.64 -33.91
CA PRO A 160 -4.06 -31.16 -32.67
C PRO A 160 -4.41 -30.00 -31.70
N THR A 161 -5.65 -29.99 -31.26
CA THR A 161 -6.16 -28.99 -30.34
C THR A 161 -6.89 -29.63 -29.18
N MET A 162 -6.70 -29.11 -27.98
CA MET A 162 -7.47 -29.48 -26.80
C MET A 162 -7.98 -28.20 -26.08
N THR A 163 -9.12 -28.32 -25.44
CA THR A 163 -9.69 -27.23 -24.67
C THR A 163 -9.85 -27.63 -23.19
N MET A 164 -9.28 -26.85 -22.31
CA MET A 164 -9.56 -26.86 -20.87
C MET A 164 -10.60 -25.75 -20.59
N SER A 165 -11.86 -26.14 -20.53
CA SER A 165 -12.97 -25.22 -20.31
C SER A 165 -13.32 -25.17 -18.83
N LEU A 166 -13.21 -24.01 -18.20
CA LEU A 166 -13.62 -23.80 -16.80
C LEU A 166 -15.04 -23.25 -16.75
N GLY A 167 -15.74 -23.43 -15.62
CA GLY A 167 -17.08 -22.89 -15.39
C GLY A 167 -17.12 -21.36 -15.31
N GLY A 168 -15.99 -20.75 -15.04
CA GLY A 168 -15.79 -19.31 -14.91
C GLY A 168 -14.38 -18.97 -14.45
N ALA A 169 -14.25 -17.86 -13.72
CA ALA A 169 -13.02 -17.43 -13.05
C ALA A 169 -13.23 -17.24 -11.53
N SER A 170 -14.23 -17.92 -10.97
CA SER A 170 -14.42 -17.94 -9.51
C SER A 170 -13.30 -18.70 -8.81
N PRO A 171 -13.05 -18.51 -7.50
CA PRO A 171 -12.03 -19.26 -6.79
C PRO A 171 -12.13 -20.78 -6.96
N PRO A 172 -13.30 -21.44 -6.88
CA PRO A 172 -13.43 -22.87 -7.17
C PRO A 172 -13.02 -23.24 -8.60
N ASP A 173 -13.37 -22.42 -9.61
CA ASP A 173 -12.98 -22.66 -11.00
C ASP A 173 -11.47 -22.59 -11.18
N LEU A 174 -10.83 -21.57 -10.58
CA LEU A 174 -9.37 -21.41 -10.63
C LEU A 174 -8.65 -22.58 -9.95
N ILE A 175 -9.16 -23.07 -8.82
CA ILE A 175 -8.62 -24.27 -8.16
C ILE A 175 -8.78 -25.50 -9.06
N ALA A 176 -9.95 -25.68 -9.67
CA ALA A 176 -10.16 -26.77 -10.63
C ALA A 176 -9.15 -26.72 -11.78
N GLY A 177 -8.92 -25.54 -12.34
CA GLY A 177 -7.92 -25.30 -13.39
C GLY A 177 -6.49 -25.58 -12.95
N LEU A 178 -6.11 -25.18 -11.72
CA LEU A 178 -4.79 -25.49 -11.15
C LEU A 178 -4.58 -26.99 -11.00
N VAL A 179 -5.57 -27.71 -10.48
CA VAL A 179 -5.45 -29.17 -10.35
C VAL A 179 -5.43 -29.84 -11.72
N ALA A 180 -6.26 -29.40 -12.66
CA ALA A 180 -6.30 -29.96 -14.02
C ALA A 180 -4.94 -29.79 -14.74
N GLN A 181 -4.35 -28.60 -14.68
CA GLN A 181 -3.05 -28.39 -15.32
C GLN A 181 -1.94 -29.20 -14.63
N MET A 182 -1.96 -29.42 -13.31
CA MET A 182 -1.00 -30.31 -12.63
C MET A 182 -1.15 -31.74 -13.08
N GLN A 183 -2.38 -32.24 -13.28
CA GLN A 183 -2.64 -33.58 -13.85
C GLN A 183 -2.14 -33.67 -15.30
N PHE A 184 -2.30 -32.61 -16.08
CA PHE A 184 -1.80 -32.55 -17.45
C PHE A 184 -0.27 -32.51 -17.51
N VAL A 185 0.41 -31.76 -16.63
CA VAL A 185 1.88 -31.80 -16.46
C VAL A 185 2.35 -33.22 -16.13
N SER A 186 1.64 -33.92 -15.24
CA SER A 186 1.93 -35.32 -14.91
C SER A 186 1.78 -36.24 -16.12
N ALA A 187 0.77 -36.03 -16.97
CA ALA A 187 0.59 -36.80 -18.22
C ALA A 187 1.74 -36.55 -19.21
N ILE A 188 2.17 -35.29 -19.38
CA ILE A 188 3.32 -34.95 -20.24
C ILE A 188 4.61 -35.54 -19.67
N ALA A 189 4.86 -35.49 -18.35
CA ALA A 189 6.03 -36.10 -17.74
C ALA A 189 6.06 -37.60 -17.95
N SER A 190 4.92 -38.28 -17.80
CA SER A 190 4.79 -39.71 -18.07
C SER A 190 5.06 -40.05 -19.54
N ALA A 191 4.53 -39.27 -20.47
CA ALA A 191 4.76 -39.46 -21.92
C ALA A 191 6.23 -39.19 -22.31
N SER A 192 6.90 -38.26 -21.62
CA SER A 192 8.33 -37.94 -21.84
C SER A 192 9.27 -38.93 -21.15
N GLY A 193 8.78 -39.80 -20.26
CA GLY A 193 9.62 -40.67 -19.43
C GLY A 193 10.44 -39.93 -18.37
N VAL A 194 10.03 -38.74 -17.99
CA VAL A 194 10.72 -37.89 -17.02
C VAL A 194 10.00 -37.91 -15.67
N ASP A 195 10.73 -38.10 -14.57
CA ASP A 195 10.21 -37.91 -13.22
C ASP A 195 10.20 -36.41 -12.89
N ALA A 196 9.05 -35.76 -13.03
CA ALA A 196 8.87 -34.34 -12.74
C ALA A 196 9.12 -33.97 -11.24
N ALA A 197 9.05 -34.96 -10.34
CA ALA A 197 9.37 -34.73 -8.92
C ALA A 197 10.89 -34.72 -8.67
N LYS A 198 11.68 -35.31 -9.57
CA LYS A 198 13.15 -35.39 -9.49
C LYS A 198 13.79 -35.28 -10.87
N PRO A 199 13.64 -34.14 -11.56
CA PRO A 199 14.26 -33.95 -12.86
C PRO A 199 15.79 -33.96 -12.73
N SER A 200 16.49 -34.32 -13.82
CA SER A 200 17.94 -34.25 -13.85
C SER A 200 18.40 -32.78 -13.91
N VAL A 201 18.89 -32.25 -12.78
CA VAL A 201 19.36 -30.89 -12.70
C VAL A 201 20.87 -30.82 -12.95
N PRO A 202 21.35 -30.21 -14.05
CA PRO A 202 22.78 -30.12 -14.38
C PRO A 202 23.49 -29.11 -13.44
N ASP A 203 24.82 -29.23 -13.34
CA ASP A 203 25.62 -28.42 -12.44
C ASP A 203 25.52 -26.92 -12.67
N PHE A 204 25.41 -26.48 -13.94
CA PHE A 204 25.25 -25.06 -14.23
C PHE A 204 23.92 -24.50 -13.70
N SER A 205 22.84 -25.29 -13.75
CA SER A 205 21.53 -24.88 -13.24
C SER A 205 21.55 -24.76 -11.72
N ARG A 206 22.24 -25.66 -11.02
CA ARG A 206 22.46 -25.51 -9.57
C ARG A 206 23.25 -24.26 -9.24
N LYS A 207 24.30 -23.95 -9.99
CA LYS A 207 25.08 -22.71 -9.82
C LYS A 207 24.25 -21.48 -10.07
N LEU A 208 23.35 -21.49 -11.06
CA LEU A 208 22.42 -20.38 -11.31
C LEU A 208 21.41 -20.19 -10.16
N TYR A 209 20.86 -21.29 -9.63
CA TYR A 209 19.90 -21.24 -8.53
C TYR A 209 20.52 -20.65 -7.25
N TYR A 210 21.80 -20.98 -6.94
CA TYR A 210 22.52 -20.48 -5.79
C TYR A 210 23.33 -19.20 -6.09
N LEU A 211 23.13 -18.59 -7.25
CA LEU A 211 23.81 -17.33 -7.57
C LEU A 211 23.33 -16.24 -6.62
N ASP A 212 24.26 -15.62 -5.91
CA ASP A 212 23.96 -14.45 -5.09
C ASP A 212 23.71 -13.23 -6.01
N LEU A 213 22.45 -13.03 -6.35
CA LEU A 213 22.02 -11.92 -7.19
C LEU A 213 22.20 -10.57 -6.48
N THR A 214 22.11 -10.55 -5.15
CA THR A 214 22.22 -9.30 -4.37
C THR A 214 23.63 -8.75 -4.38
N SER A 215 24.65 -9.63 -4.35
CA SER A 215 26.05 -9.23 -4.47
C SER A 215 26.47 -8.93 -5.92
N SER A 216 25.78 -9.52 -6.91
CA SER A 216 26.09 -9.41 -8.33
C SER A 216 25.42 -8.23 -9.03
N ILE A 217 24.32 -7.73 -8.47
CA ILE A 217 23.66 -6.53 -8.95
C ILE A 217 24.38 -5.34 -8.29
N PRO A 218 25.10 -4.49 -9.05
CA PRO A 218 25.65 -3.27 -8.45
C PRO A 218 24.51 -2.54 -7.76
N ALA A 219 24.75 -2.12 -6.51
CA ALA A 219 23.80 -1.27 -5.80
C ALA A 219 23.38 -0.18 -6.78
N PRO A 220 22.08 -0.02 -7.07
CA PRO A 220 21.64 0.88 -8.13
C PRO A 220 22.09 2.30 -7.77
N THR A 221 23.17 2.75 -8.34
CA THR A 221 23.66 4.14 -8.21
C THR A 221 22.64 5.14 -8.75
N ASP A 222 21.68 4.63 -9.54
CA ASP A 222 20.64 5.44 -10.18
C ASP A 222 19.21 5.14 -9.64
N MET A 223 19.03 4.21 -8.68
CA MET A 223 17.73 4.05 -8.04
C MET A 223 17.47 5.16 -7.04
N LEU A 224 16.34 5.83 -7.21
CA LEU A 224 15.84 6.79 -6.26
C LEU A 224 15.69 6.13 -4.87
N ALA A 225 16.23 6.77 -3.86
CA ALA A 225 15.89 6.38 -2.49
C ALA A 225 14.38 6.53 -2.27
N ALA A 226 13.81 5.72 -1.38
CA ALA A 226 12.37 5.77 -1.07
C ALA A 226 11.89 7.19 -0.70
N ALA A 227 12.75 7.98 -0.06
CA ALA A 227 12.49 9.37 0.27
C ALA A 227 12.30 10.26 -0.97
N GLU A 228 13.08 10.03 -2.02
CA GLU A 228 12.98 10.77 -3.28
C GLU A 228 11.73 10.36 -4.06
N VAL A 229 11.40 9.06 -4.08
CA VAL A 229 10.16 8.55 -4.70
C VAL A 229 8.95 9.21 -4.05
N SER A 230 8.84 9.18 -2.72
CA SER A 230 7.73 9.81 -1.99
C SER A 230 7.64 11.32 -2.28
N LYS A 231 8.79 11.99 -2.44
CA LYS A 231 8.85 13.40 -2.76
C LYS A 231 8.34 13.70 -4.17
N PHE A 232 8.70 12.88 -5.16
CA PHE A 232 8.19 12.99 -6.52
C PHE A 232 6.68 12.76 -6.61
N GLU A 233 6.17 11.77 -5.90
CA GLU A 233 4.73 11.46 -5.86
C GLU A 233 3.91 12.67 -5.44
N VAL A 234 4.28 13.33 -4.33
CA VAL A 234 3.53 14.50 -3.84
C VAL A 234 3.71 15.76 -4.70
N MET A 235 4.80 15.84 -5.46
CA MET A 235 5.01 16.93 -6.42
C MET A 235 4.20 16.76 -7.71
N GLY A 236 3.53 15.60 -7.91
CA GLY A 236 2.76 15.30 -9.12
C GLY A 236 3.63 15.21 -10.38
N ALA A 237 4.94 15.04 -10.21
CA ALA A 237 5.85 14.92 -11.33
C ALA A 237 5.74 13.53 -11.94
N ARG A 238 5.46 13.46 -13.25
CA ARG A 238 5.70 12.25 -14.03
C ARG A 238 7.20 11.97 -13.98
N TRP A 239 7.60 10.72 -14.24
CA TRP A 239 8.96 10.21 -14.14
C TRP A 239 10.04 11.30 -14.43
N PRO A 240 10.93 11.60 -13.50
CA PRO A 240 11.82 12.75 -13.60
C PRO A 240 12.91 12.53 -14.64
N SER A 241 13.33 13.62 -15.31
CA SER A 241 14.56 13.60 -16.11
C SER A 241 15.79 13.39 -15.22
N ALA A 242 16.88 12.85 -15.76
CA ALA A 242 18.14 12.61 -15.03
C ALA A 242 18.66 13.87 -14.30
N ARG A 243 18.46 15.07 -14.90
CA ARG A 243 18.83 16.35 -14.27
C ARG A 243 18.01 16.64 -13.02
N ARG A 244 16.69 16.35 -13.03
CA ARG A 244 15.81 16.52 -11.86
C ARG A 244 16.14 15.50 -10.77
N LEU A 245 16.49 14.27 -11.15
CA LEU A 245 16.96 13.23 -10.23
C LEU A 245 18.18 13.72 -9.45
N GLY A 246 19.25 14.14 -10.14
CA GLY A 246 20.47 14.62 -9.50
C GLY A 246 20.27 15.85 -8.61
N SER A 247 19.30 16.72 -8.92
CA SER A 247 18.95 17.85 -8.04
C SER A 247 18.21 17.41 -6.77
N MET A 248 17.35 16.40 -6.88
CA MET A 248 16.58 15.87 -5.75
C MET A 248 17.49 15.10 -4.78
N THR A 249 18.38 14.26 -5.30
CA THR A 249 19.37 13.52 -4.50
C THR A 249 20.28 14.47 -3.73
N ARG A 250 20.75 15.54 -4.38
CA ARG A 250 21.54 16.60 -3.72
C ARG A 250 20.73 17.30 -2.63
N ALA A 251 19.51 17.74 -2.95
CA ALA A 251 18.67 18.43 -1.97
C ALA A 251 18.37 17.55 -0.74
N ARG A 252 18.18 16.26 -0.93
CA ARG A 252 18.05 15.30 0.19
C ARG A 252 19.32 15.21 1.02
N ALA A 253 20.47 15.04 0.36
CA ALA A 253 21.77 14.95 1.04
C ALA A 253 22.11 16.23 1.82
N ASP A 254 21.87 17.41 1.22
CA ASP A 254 22.05 18.71 1.85
C ASP A 254 21.14 18.86 3.08
N PHE A 255 19.87 18.46 2.96
CA PHE A 255 18.92 18.48 4.07
C PHE A 255 19.36 17.54 5.20
N GLN A 256 19.74 16.29 4.90
CA GLN A 256 20.21 15.32 5.88
C GLN A 256 21.47 15.82 6.61
N SER A 257 22.45 16.36 5.87
CA SER A 257 23.66 16.92 6.45
C SER A 257 23.37 18.11 7.37
N SER A 258 22.48 19.01 6.92
CA SER A 258 22.04 20.17 7.71
C SER A 258 21.30 19.74 8.99
N LEU A 259 20.42 18.72 8.88
CA LEU A 259 19.66 18.18 9.99
C LEU A 259 20.57 17.52 11.05
N ALA A 260 21.55 16.70 10.59
CA ALA A 260 22.49 16.00 11.46
C ALA A 260 23.44 16.97 12.22
N SER A 261 23.79 18.10 11.61
CA SER A 261 24.65 19.12 12.22
C SER A 261 23.92 20.05 13.20
N GLN A 262 22.57 20.05 13.17
CA GLN A 262 21.75 20.97 13.94
C GLN A 262 21.50 20.46 15.37
N LYS A 263 21.56 21.36 16.34
CA LYS A 263 21.11 21.12 17.73
C LYS A 263 19.75 21.74 17.94
N PHE A 264 18.80 20.93 18.34
CA PHE A 264 17.42 21.34 18.61
C PHE A 264 17.18 21.51 20.11
N ARG A 265 16.26 22.39 20.46
CA ARG A 265 15.74 22.61 21.82
C ARG A 265 14.27 22.24 21.93
N ALA A 266 13.56 22.20 20.81
CA ALA A 266 12.15 21.88 20.81
C ALA A 266 11.80 20.94 19.64
N VAL A 267 10.75 20.14 19.84
CA VAL A 267 10.13 19.33 18.80
C VAL A 267 8.62 19.54 18.82
N VAL A 268 8.02 19.72 17.63
CA VAL A 268 6.57 19.86 17.47
C VAL A 268 6.06 18.69 16.64
N PHE A 269 5.13 17.96 17.21
CA PHE A 269 4.50 16.80 16.57
C PHE A 269 3.07 17.15 16.13
N ASP A 270 2.66 16.65 14.97
CA ASP A 270 1.25 16.38 14.76
C ASP A 270 0.79 15.23 15.67
N PHE A 271 -0.51 15.10 15.90
CA PHE A 271 -1.06 14.05 16.76
C PHE A 271 -1.54 12.83 15.95
N ASP A 272 -2.52 13.02 15.06
CA ASP A 272 -3.19 11.94 14.34
C ASP A 272 -2.35 11.45 13.14
N GLY A 273 -1.90 10.19 13.16
CA GLY A 273 -1.00 9.65 12.15
C GLY A 273 0.47 9.95 12.41
N THR A 274 0.79 10.57 13.56
CA THR A 274 2.17 10.89 13.98
C THR A 274 2.45 10.34 15.38
N LEU A 275 1.79 10.80 16.42
CA LEU A 275 1.92 10.27 17.79
C LEU A 275 0.89 9.16 18.08
N CYS A 276 -0.27 9.22 17.44
CA CYS A 276 -1.36 8.26 17.57
C CYS A 276 -1.68 7.68 16.20
N SER A 277 -1.84 6.36 16.11
CA SER A 277 -2.14 5.71 14.83
C SER A 277 -3.49 6.15 14.28
N SER A 278 -3.50 6.54 13.02
CA SER A 278 -4.73 6.91 12.31
C SER A 278 -5.69 5.74 12.08
N ARG A 279 -5.24 4.50 12.32
CA ARG A 279 -6.03 3.27 12.13
C ARG A 279 -6.73 2.78 13.40
N ARG A 280 -6.31 3.26 14.58
CA ARG A 280 -6.87 2.82 15.87
C ARG A 280 -8.08 3.66 16.24
N THR A 281 -9.15 3.01 16.66
CA THR A 281 -10.38 3.66 17.11
C THR A 281 -10.28 4.23 18.52
N ASP A 282 -9.42 3.66 19.37
CA ASP A 282 -9.22 4.04 20.77
C ASP A 282 -8.36 5.31 20.96
N GLN A 283 -7.65 5.72 19.90
CA GLN A 283 -6.84 6.95 19.84
C GLN A 283 -5.86 7.12 21.02
N ALA A 284 -5.46 5.99 21.62
CA ALA A 284 -4.50 5.99 22.72
C ALA A 284 -3.07 6.06 22.18
N LEU A 285 -2.20 6.75 22.94
CA LEU A 285 -0.76 6.71 22.70
C LEU A 285 -0.22 5.31 23.04
N SER A 286 0.71 4.80 22.25
CA SER A 286 1.38 3.54 22.57
C SER A 286 2.36 3.73 23.72
N THR A 287 2.64 2.66 24.45
CA THR A 287 3.62 2.67 25.56
C THR A 287 4.99 3.16 25.09
N GLU A 288 5.37 2.82 23.86
CA GLU A 288 6.65 3.23 23.27
C GLU A 288 6.70 4.74 23.03
N ILE A 289 5.62 5.32 22.48
CA ILE A 289 5.51 6.78 22.29
C ILE A 289 5.55 7.50 23.65
N ILE A 290 4.79 7.03 24.63
CA ILE A 290 4.76 7.60 25.98
C ILE A 290 6.19 7.64 26.56
N ARG A 291 6.89 6.50 26.53
CA ARG A 291 8.27 6.40 27.03
C ARG A 291 9.24 7.36 26.32
N GLN A 292 9.08 7.57 25.01
CA GLN A 292 9.93 8.51 24.26
C GLN A 292 9.60 9.96 24.60
N LEU A 293 8.34 10.32 24.78
CA LEU A 293 7.96 11.66 25.23
C LEU A 293 8.49 11.95 26.63
N GLU A 294 8.34 11.02 27.57
CA GLU A 294 8.89 11.13 28.93
C GLU A 294 10.42 11.31 28.90
N ARG A 295 11.13 10.53 28.08
CA ARG A 295 12.59 10.67 27.92
C ARG A 295 13.01 12.06 27.45
N LEU A 296 12.31 12.63 26.47
CA LEU A 296 12.59 13.97 25.98
C LEU A 296 12.27 15.04 27.02
N LEU A 297 11.13 14.92 27.72
CA LEU A 297 10.74 15.83 28.80
C LEU A 297 11.71 15.80 29.98
N GLN A 298 12.19 14.61 30.37
CA GLN A 298 13.22 14.45 31.41
C GLN A 298 14.55 15.10 31.01
N ALA A 299 14.88 15.09 29.72
CA ALA A 299 16.04 15.79 29.16
C ALA A 299 15.80 17.30 28.94
N GLU A 300 14.70 17.86 29.45
CA GLU A 300 14.32 19.29 29.35
C GLU A 300 14.07 19.77 27.90
N VAL A 301 13.79 18.88 26.96
CA VAL A 301 13.38 19.23 25.60
C VAL A 301 11.96 19.79 25.64
N VAL A 302 11.72 20.91 24.97
CA VAL A 302 10.38 21.50 24.87
C VAL A 302 9.57 20.74 23.83
N ILE A 303 8.37 20.28 24.21
CA ILE A 303 7.49 19.51 23.33
C ILE A 303 6.25 20.33 22.99
N GLY A 304 5.93 20.39 21.68
CA GLY A 304 4.68 20.91 21.17
C GLY A 304 3.86 19.80 20.49
N ILE A 305 2.53 19.84 20.64
CA ILE A 305 1.61 18.90 19.96
C ILE A 305 0.56 19.72 19.21
N ALA A 306 0.57 19.65 17.88
CA ALA A 306 -0.37 20.34 17.01
C ALA A 306 -1.44 19.38 16.49
N SER A 307 -2.72 19.75 16.53
CA SER A 307 -3.80 18.90 16.01
C SER A 307 -4.95 19.70 15.41
N GLY A 308 -5.63 19.13 14.42
CA GLY A 308 -6.92 19.63 13.93
C GLY A 308 -8.08 19.41 14.91
N ARG A 309 -7.86 18.57 15.93
CA ARG A 309 -8.85 18.23 16.95
C ARG A 309 -8.82 19.22 18.11
N GLY A 310 -9.83 19.11 18.96
CA GLY A 310 -9.97 19.92 20.18
C GLY A 310 -9.61 19.15 21.45
N GLY A 311 -10.37 19.39 22.53
CA GLY A 311 -10.09 18.90 23.89
C GLY A 311 -9.90 17.39 24.06
N SER A 312 -10.36 16.56 23.11
CA SER A 312 -10.12 15.10 23.16
C SER A 312 -8.64 14.72 23.14
N ILE A 313 -7.75 15.61 22.65
CA ILE A 313 -6.31 15.41 22.71
C ILE A 313 -5.81 15.54 24.15
N LEU A 314 -6.30 16.54 24.87
CA LEU A 314 -5.94 16.73 26.29
C LEU A 314 -6.36 15.54 27.14
N GLU A 315 -7.54 14.96 26.86
CA GLU A 315 -7.99 13.73 27.53
C GLU A 315 -7.09 12.53 27.24
N ALA A 316 -6.62 12.40 25.99
CA ALA A 316 -5.70 11.33 25.59
C ALA A 316 -4.32 11.50 26.27
N LEU A 317 -3.79 12.73 26.34
CA LEU A 317 -2.54 13.05 27.01
C LEU A 317 -2.66 12.86 28.53
N ALA A 318 -3.76 13.28 29.15
CA ALA A 318 -3.99 13.13 30.59
C ALA A 318 -4.14 11.65 31.03
N LYS A 319 -4.59 10.77 30.13
CA LYS A 319 -4.60 9.31 30.39
C LYS A 319 -3.22 8.67 30.27
N ALA A 320 -2.33 9.29 29.50
CA ALA A 320 -1.04 8.71 29.13
C ALA A 320 0.13 9.23 29.99
N LEU A 321 0.07 10.49 30.44
CA LEU A 321 1.17 11.18 31.12
C LEU A 321 0.74 11.72 32.48
N PRO A 322 1.64 11.77 33.45
CA PRO A 322 1.39 12.36 34.76
C PRO A 322 1.19 13.90 34.64
N PRO A 323 0.41 14.52 35.58
CA PRO A 323 0.07 15.95 35.53
C PRO A 323 1.28 16.87 35.41
N GLU A 324 2.37 16.57 36.08
CA GLU A 324 3.59 17.38 36.10
C GLU A 324 4.27 17.49 34.73
N LEU A 325 4.07 16.47 33.87
CA LEU A 325 4.59 16.47 32.52
C LEU A 325 3.64 17.21 31.54
N LEU A 326 2.33 17.22 31.83
CA LEU A 326 1.35 17.94 31.00
C LEU A 326 1.57 19.44 30.99
N GLU A 327 1.99 20.02 32.11
CA GLU A 327 2.34 21.45 32.25
C GLU A 327 3.52 21.87 31.35
N ARG A 328 4.31 20.90 30.90
CA ARG A 328 5.53 21.08 30.10
C ARG A 328 5.34 20.79 28.61
N ILE A 329 4.10 20.53 28.21
CA ILE A 329 3.76 20.24 26.80
C ILE A 329 2.87 21.37 26.29
N ASP A 330 3.35 22.13 25.30
CA ASP A 330 2.53 23.10 24.60
C ASP A 330 1.60 22.36 23.60
N VAL A 331 0.37 22.80 23.49
CA VAL A 331 -0.60 22.22 22.55
C VAL A 331 -1.23 23.29 21.67
N GLY A 332 -1.36 22.98 20.37
CA GLY A 332 -2.09 23.79 19.40
C GLY A 332 -3.28 22.99 18.87
N LEU A 333 -4.46 23.30 19.37
CA LEU A 333 -5.71 22.61 19.01
C LEU A 333 -6.45 23.35 17.91
N TYR A 334 -7.39 22.64 17.23
CA TYR A 334 -8.16 23.20 16.13
C TYR A 334 -7.26 23.85 15.07
N ASN A 335 -6.24 23.09 14.62
CA ASN A 335 -5.23 23.57 13.66
C ASN A 335 -4.47 24.82 14.14
N GLY A 336 -4.19 24.94 15.43
CA GLY A 336 -3.47 26.08 16.02
C GLY A 336 -4.33 27.31 16.31
N GLY A 337 -5.65 27.19 16.21
CA GLY A 337 -6.58 28.25 16.55
C GLY A 337 -6.77 28.45 18.05
N TRP A 338 -6.36 27.48 18.86
CA TRP A 338 -6.21 27.59 20.30
C TRP A 338 -4.83 27.06 20.69
N VAL A 339 -4.10 27.81 21.49
CA VAL A 339 -2.76 27.46 21.97
C VAL A 339 -2.68 27.64 23.47
N GLY A 340 -2.11 26.68 24.19
CA GLY A 340 -1.90 26.67 25.63
C GLY A 340 -1.09 25.45 26.05
N THR A 341 -1.06 25.11 27.33
CA THR A 341 -0.41 23.88 27.83
C THR A 341 -1.39 22.70 27.85
N ALA A 342 -0.88 21.48 27.90
CA ALA A 342 -1.73 20.27 27.93
C ALA A 342 -2.51 20.13 29.26
N SER A 343 -2.18 20.89 30.30
CA SER A 343 -2.90 20.96 31.59
C SER A 343 -4.02 22.01 31.63
N GLU A 344 -4.04 22.95 30.66
CA GLU A 344 -5.01 24.02 30.63
C GLU A 344 -6.36 23.61 30.04
N PRO A 345 -7.48 24.11 30.58
CA PRO A 345 -8.79 23.87 29.98
C PRO A 345 -8.93 24.64 28.66
N VAL A 346 -9.53 23.99 27.67
CA VAL A 346 -9.79 24.65 26.38
C VAL A 346 -10.90 25.69 26.53
N VAL A 347 -10.53 26.93 26.41
CA VAL A 347 -11.49 28.05 26.38
C VAL A 347 -11.45 28.67 24.97
N THR A 348 -12.53 28.54 24.23
CA THR A 348 -12.68 29.21 22.93
C THR A 348 -13.39 30.55 23.10
N ALA A 349 -13.02 31.53 22.28
CA ALA A 349 -13.71 32.82 22.27
C ALA A 349 -15.19 32.65 21.95
N LYS A 350 -16.06 33.48 22.58
CA LYS A 350 -17.51 33.43 22.32
C LYS A 350 -17.92 34.15 21.03
N GLU A 351 -16.97 34.72 20.32
CA GLU A 351 -17.23 35.46 19.08
C GLU A 351 -17.67 34.53 17.94
N THR A 352 -18.67 34.99 17.19
CA THR A 352 -19.17 34.24 16.03
C THR A 352 -18.59 34.83 14.76
N SER A 353 -17.81 34.02 14.02
CA SER A 353 -17.30 34.39 12.71
C SER A 353 -18.44 34.34 11.67
N GLU A 354 -18.66 35.46 10.96
CA GLU A 354 -19.63 35.50 9.86
C GLU A 354 -19.22 34.55 8.70
N PHE A 355 -17.93 34.54 8.38
CA PHE A 355 -17.37 33.61 7.39
C PHE A 355 -17.70 32.14 7.72
N LEU A 356 -17.39 31.69 8.93
CA LEU A 356 -17.67 30.31 9.35
C LEU A 356 -19.17 30.00 9.44
N SER A 357 -19.99 31.00 9.71
CA SER A 357 -21.45 30.87 9.68
C SER A 357 -21.97 30.63 8.24
N HIS A 358 -21.41 31.33 7.26
CA HIS A 358 -21.70 31.11 5.83
C HIS A 358 -21.20 29.74 5.39
N VAL A 359 -19.97 29.36 5.73
CA VAL A 359 -19.42 28.02 5.44
C VAL A 359 -20.31 26.94 6.04
N THR A 360 -20.71 27.06 7.30
CA THR A 360 -21.58 26.07 7.98
C THR A 360 -22.90 25.88 7.26
N ARG A 361 -23.53 26.98 6.83
CA ARG A 361 -24.79 26.97 6.09
C ARG A 361 -24.63 26.28 4.73
N LEU A 362 -23.56 26.61 4.01
CA LEU A 362 -23.25 25.97 2.73
C LEU A 362 -23.02 24.47 2.89
N MET A 363 -22.21 24.03 3.85
CA MET A 363 -21.94 22.61 4.08
C MET A 363 -23.21 21.83 4.46
N ARG A 364 -24.09 22.40 5.29
CA ARG A 364 -25.39 21.81 5.62
C ARG A 364 -26.31 21.73 4.40
N ARG A 365 -26.30 22.73 3.53
CA ARG A 365 -27.04 22.70 2.26
C ARG A 365 -26.52 21.61 1.33
N LEU A 366 -25.20 21.48 1.17
CA LEU A 366 -24.60 20.40 0.36
C LEU A 366 -25.00 19.02 0.90
N LYS A 367 -25.00 18.83 2.21
CA LYS A 367 -25.50 17.61 2.86
C LYS A 367 -26.97 17.35 2.51
N SER A 368 -27.83 18.37 2.55
CA SER A 368 -29.27 18.22 2.28
C SER A 368 -29.60 17.88 0.82
N ILE A 369 -28.73 18.22 -0.13
CA ILE A 369 -28.90 17.89 -1.57
C ILE A 369 -28.18 16.59 -1.97
N GLY A 370 -27.66 15.81 -0.99
CA GLY A 370 -27.14 14.46 -1.24
C GLY A 370 -25.62 14.32 -1.27
N VAL A 371 -24.84 15.40 -1.07
CA VAL A 371 -23.37 15.24 -0.87
C VAL A 371 -23.15 14.35 0.35
N PRO A 372 -22.27 13.34 0.30
CA PRO A 372 -22.14 12.30 1.34
C PRO A 372 -21.45 12.82 2.61
N ILE A 373 -21.84 13.99 3.09
CA ILE A 373 -21.41 14.58 4.34
C ILE A 373 -22.11 13.86 5.50
N ASP A 374 -21.34 13.39 6.47
CA ASP A 374 -21.87 12.82 7.71
C ASP A 374 -22.11 13.92 8.75
N THR A 375 -21.07 14.65 9.13
CA THR A 375 -21.18 15.69 10.17
C THR A 375 -20.57 17.02 9.70
N VAL A 376 -21.16 18.13 10.17
CA VAL A 376 -20.66 19.50 10.03
C VAL A 376 -20.56 20.09 11.41
N ARG A 377 -19.36 20.32 11.92
CA ARG A 377 -19.07 20.82 13.28
C ARG A 377 -18.36 22.16 13.23
N PRO A 378 -19.05 23.27 13.47
CA PRO A 378 -18.40 24.57 13.62
C PRO A 378 -17.76 24.69 15.02
N THR A 379 -16.56 25.27 15.07
CA THR A 379 -15.86 25.72 16.27
C THR A 379 -15.48 27.18 16.07
N HIS A 380 -16.39 28.07 16.47
CA HIS A 380 -16.19 29.53 16.32
C HIS A 380 -15.14 30.06 17.30
N PRO A 381 -14.37 31.07 16.89
CA PRO A 381 -14.26 31.63 15.54
C PRO A 381 -13.18 30.93 14.67
N ILE A 382 -12.86 29.65 14.90
CA ILE A 382 -11.64 29.00 14.46
C ILE A 382 -11.84 28.22 13.15
N GLN A 383 -12.76 27.24 13.13
CA GLN A 383 -12.91 26.32 12.00
C GLN A 383 -14.32 25.73 11.85
N VAL A 384 -14.59 25.17 10.66
CA VAL A 384 -15.69 24.22 10.42
C VAL A 384 -15.09 22.90 9.97
N SER A 385 -15.30 21.84 10.77
CA SER A 385 -14.87 20.48 10.43
C SER A 385 -16.00 19.70 9.76
N VAL A 386 -15.70 19.08 8.60
CA VAL A 386 -16.64 18.31 7.79
C VAL A 386 -16.15 16.88 7.71
N ARG A 387 -16.97 15.92 8.17
CA ARG A 387 -16.72 14.49 8.03
C ARG A 387 -17.66 13.88 7.02
N PHE A 388 -17.21 12.82 6.37
CA PHE A 388 -17.95 12.11 5.33
C PHE A 388 -18.41 10.74 5.82
N ARG A 389 -19.36 10.16 5.11
CA ARG A 389 -19.82 8.79 5.36
C ARG A 389 -18.67 7.81 5.13
N GLU A 390 -18.74 6.67 5.79
CA GLU A 390 -17.75 5.61 5.65
C GLU A 390 -17.56 5.20 4.18
N GLY A 391 -16.31 4.91 3.80
CA GLY A 391 -15.94 4.57 2.42
C GLY A 391 -15.75 5.75 1.46
N ILE A 392 -16.00 6.99 1.90
CA ILE A 392 -15.82 8.20 1.07
C ILE A 392 -14.42 8.78 1.28
N ALA A 393 -13.63 8.84 0.21
CA ALA A 393 -12.28 9.40 0.24
C ALA A 393 -12.30 10.94 0.37
N THR A 394 -11.58 11.46 1.38
CA THR A 394 -11.48 12.92 1.62
C THR A 394 -10.81 13.65 0.45
N GLU A 395 -9.93 12.98 -0.30
CA GLU A 395 -9.30 13.52 -1.50
C GLU A 395 -10.31 13.99 -2.55
N GLN A 396 -11.28 13.14 -2.84
CA GLN A 396 -12.32 13.43 -3.84
C GLN A 396 -13.24 14.56 -3.35
N MET A 397 -13.62 14.49 -2.10
CA MET A 397 -14.54 15.47 -1.50
C MET A 397 -13.91 16.85 -1.32
N TRP A 398 -12.57 16.91 -1.18
CA TRP A 398 -11.89 18.21 -1.07
C TRP A 398 -12.14 19.08 -2.30
N PHE A 399 -12.05 18.52 -3.52
CA PHE A 399 -12.32 19.25 -4.76
C PHE A 399 -13.77 19.74 -4.83
N VAL A 400 -14.72 18.91 -4.41
CA VAL A 400 -16.16 19.26 -4.40
C VAL A 400 -16.41 20.42 -3.45
N LEU A 401 -15.86 20.37 -2.22
CA LEU A 401 -16.06 21.44 -1.24
C LEU A 401 -15.30 22.72 -1.62
N ALA A 402 -14.09 22.61 -2.16
CA ALA A 402 -13.32 23.76 -2.60
C ALA A 402 -14.03 24.50 -3.75
N ASP A 403 -14.59 23.75 -4.71
CA ASP A 403 -15.36 24.35 -5.82
C ASP A 403 -16.65 25.02 -5.31
N ALA A 404 -17.39 24.37 -4.42
CA ALA A 404 -18.62 24.94 -3.86
C ALA A 404 -18.35 26.22 -3.06
N LEU A 405 -17.27 26.27 -2.29
CA LEU A 405 -16.86 27.48 -1.56
C LEU A 405 -16.46 28.61 -2.52
N ARG A 406 -15.70 28.29 -3.56
CA ARG A 406 -15.33 29.28 -4.59
C ARG A 406 -16.55 29.85 -5.30
N GLN A 407 -17.51 29.01 -5.69
CA GLN A 407 -18.76 29.45 -6.33
C GLN A 407 -19.62 30.33 -5.40
N ALA A 408 -19.53 30.09 -4.10
CA ALA A 408 -20.20 30.93 -3.09
C ALA A 408 -19.43 32.23 -2.75
N GLY A 409 -18.30 32.51 -3.41
CA GLY A 409 -17.46 33.68 -3.14
C GLY A 409 -16.73 33.61 -1.79
N LEU A 410 -16.55 32.42 -1.23
CA LEU A 410 -15.84 32.21 0.03
C LEU A 410 -14.37 31.84 -0.25
N GLU A 411 -13.48 32.23 0.66
CA GLU A 411 -12.06 31.93 0.55
C GLU A 411 -11.79 30.42 0.62
N THR A 412 -10.91 29.93 -0.24
CA THR A 412 -10.57 28.49 -0.36
C THR A 412 -9.15 28.15 0.06
N ALA A 413 -8.30 29.16 0.38
CA ALA A 413 -6.89 28.95 0.69
C ALA A 413 -6.66 28.19 2.01
N SER A 414 -7.63 28.27 2.93
CA SER A 414 -7.57 27.66 4.26
C SER A 414 -8.38 26.36 4.38
N ILE A 415 -8.56 25.61 3.29
CA ILE A 415 -9.23 24.31 3.32
C ILE A 415 -8.17 23.21 3.47
N MET A 416 -8.12 22.63 4.67
CA MET A 416 -7.16 21.58 4.99
C MET A 416 -7.82 20.21 5.01
N ARG A 417 -7.08 19.20 4.56
CA ARG A 417 -7.53 17.81 4.48
C ARG A 417 -6.73 16.93 5.42
N SER A 418 -7.44 16.17 6.23
CA SER A 418 -6.88 15.04 6.97
C SER A 418 -7.39 13.71 6.39
N LYS A 419 -6.95 12.59 6.92
CA LYS A 419 -7.46 11.26 6.54
C LYS A 419 -8.97 11.10 6.84
N HIS A 420 -9.52 11.85 7.78
CA HIS A 420 -10.89 11.64 8.30
C HIS A 420 -11.83 12.84 8.13
N SER A 421 -11.30 14.04 7.86
CA SER A 421 -12.10 15.27 7.74
C SER A 421 -11.49 16.25 6.77
N ILE A 422 -12.32 17.21 6.38
CA ILE A 422 -11.90 18.44 5.73
C ILE A 422 -12.24 19.59 6.68
N ASP A 423 -11.23 20.38 7.02
CA ASP A 423 -11.35 21.52 7.94
C ASP A 423 -11.23 22.82 7.16
N ILE A 424 -12.25 23.67 7.24
CA ILE A 424 -12.27 25.01 6.65
C ILE A 424 -11.94 26.00 7.79
N LEU A 425 -10.79 26.64 7.68
CA LEU A 425 -10.21 27.45 8.74
C LEU A 425 -10.52 28.94 8.53
N SER A 426 -10.61 29.69 9.62
CA SER A 426 -10.55 31.15 9.59
C SER A 426 -9.17 31.64 9.12
N SER A 427 -9.13 32.86 8.58
CA SER A 427 -7.87 33.48 8.16
C SER A 427 -6.86 33.53 9.30
N GLY A 428 -5.61 33.18 9.01
CA GLY A 428 -4.51 33.17 9.97
C GLY A 428 -4.43 31.94 10.88
N VAL A 429 -5.42 31.04 10.86
CA VAL A 429 -5.38 29.79 11.62
C VAL A 429 -4.55 28.75 10.86
N SER A 430 -3.51 28.22 11.49
CA SER A 430 -2.70 27.13 10.97
C SER A 430 -1.88 26.46 12.07
N LYS A 431 -1.46 25.21 11.88
CA LYS A 431 -0.60 24.49 12.84
C LYS A 431 0.74 25.18 13.13
N SER A 432 1.23 26.03 12.21
CA SER A 432 2.42 26.85 12.44
C SER A 432 2.22 27.91 13.54
N GLY A 433 0.97 28.19 13.94
CA GLY A 433 0.66 29.06 15.08
C GLY A 433 1.25 28.55 16.39
N LEU A 434 1.24 27.23 16.62
CA LEU A 434 1.91 26.64 17.78
C LEU A 434 3.44 26.85 17.73
N VAL A 435 4.06 26.69 16.56
CA VAL A 435 5.50 26.93 16.40
C VAL A 435 5.84 28.39 16.72
N ALA A 436 5.04 29.32 16.19
CA ALA A 436 5.22 30.74 16.48
C ALA A 436 5.06 31.09 17.99
N HIS A 437 4.08 30.48 18.66
CA HIS A 437 3.90 30.59 20.11
C HIS A 437 5.14 30.08 20.86
N MET A 438 5.64 28.90 20.55
CA MET A 438 6.80 28.30 21.22
C MET A 438 8.07 29.14 21.03
N ILE A 439 8.29 29.72 19.84
CA ILE A 439 9.40 30.66 19.59
C ILE A 439 9.33 31.85 20.56
N GLN A 440 8.16 32.45 20.73
CA GLN A 440 7.96 33.64 21.58
C GLN A 440 7.99 33.28 23.07
N HIS A 441 7.25 32.25 23.47
CA HIS A 441 7.08 31.88 24.88
C HIS A 441 8.36 31.34 25.50
N HIS A 442 9.03 30.40 24.81
CA HIS A 442 10.27 29.77 25.31
C HIS A 442 11.54 30.49 24.84
N ARG A 443 11.43 31.54 24.02
CA ARG A 443 12.56 32.30 23.45
C ARG A 443 13.56 31.37 22.74
N ILE A 444 13.02 30.45 21.91
CA ILE A 444 13.79 29.49 21.14
C ILE A 444 14.02 30.05 19.73
N ASP A 445 15.24 29.90 19.22
CA ASP A 445 15.54 30.21 17.82
C ASP A 445 14.72 29.31 16.90
N PRO A 446 14.07 29.82 15.83
CA PRO A 446 13.34 29.00 14.86
C PRO A 446 14.14 27.83 14.31
N TYR A 447 15.44 27.98 14.14
CA TYR A 447 16.32 26.90 13.66
C TYR A 447 16.56 25.79 14.70
N GLN A 448 16.19 26.00 15.96
CA GLN A 448 16.31 25.01 17.03
C GLN A 448 15.00 24.23 17.26
N ILE A 449 14.03 24.36 16.37
CA ILE A 449 12.77 23.63 16.44
C ILE A 449 12.73 22.60 15.29
N LEU A 450 12.44 21.33 15.63
CA LEU A 450 12.14 20.27 14.69
C LEU A 450 10.63 20.07 14.64
N THR A 451 10.04 19.90 13.46
CA THR A 451 8.61 19.59 13.33
C THR A 451 8.39 18.23 12.66
N MET A 452 7.34 17.51 13.04
CA MET A 452 6.95 16.21 12.46
C MET A 452 5.45 16.14 12.19
N GLY A 453 5.08 15.55 11.04
CA GLY A 453 3.67 15.37 10.66
C GLY A 453 3.49 14.34 9.56
N ASP A 454 2.24 13.91 9.33
CA ASP A 454 1.92 12.83 8.38
C ASP A 454 1.40 13.34 7.02
N GLN A 455 0.78 14.53 6.95
CA GLN A 455 0.11 15.09 5.76
C GLN A 455 0.77 16.40 5.28
N GLY A 456 2.03 16.32 4.85
CA GLY A 456 2.83 17.51 4.49
C GLY A 456 2.55 18.11 3.11
N ALA A 457 1.94 17.36 2.19
CA ALA A 457 1.60 17.89 0.87
C ALA A 457 0.26 18.63 0.90
N TRP A 458 0.27 19.93 0.57
CA TRP A 458 -1.00 20.70 0.44
C TRP A 458 -1.99 19.97 -0.48
N PRO A 459 -3.28 19.85 -0.13
CA PRO A 459 -3.98 20.49 0.99
C PRO A 459 -3.97 19.72 2.33
N GLY A 460 -2.95 18.92 2.59
CA GLY A 460 -2.79 18.21 3.86
C GLY A 460 -2.72 19.17 5.06
N ASN A 461 -3.28 18.76 6.18
CA ASN A 461 -3.39 19.59 7.39
C ASN A 461 -2.04 19.88 8.07
N ASP A 462 -0.97 19.13 7.73
CA ASP A 462 0.40 19.40 8.19
C ASP A 462 1.24 20.22 7.22
N ALA A 463 0.65 20.65 6.09
CA ALA A 463 1.41 21.41 5.11
C ALA A 463 2.11 22.62 5.73
N SER A 464 1.41 23.39 6.61
CA SER A 464 2.00 24.53 7.31
C SER A 464 3.05 24.13 8.34
N LEU A 465 2.89 23.00 9.01
CA LEU A 465 3.85 22.48 10.00
C LEU A 465 5.14 22.01 9.31
N LEU A 466 5.01 21.32 8.17
CA LEU A 466 6.15 20.80 7.41
C LEU A 466 6.78 21.84 6.44
N GLU A 467 6.25 23.08 6.40
CA GLU A 467 6.94 24.23 5.81
C GLU A 467 8.04 24.79 6.74
N HIS A 468 8.13 24.34 7.99
CA HIS A 468 9.22 24.71 8.88
C HIS A 468 10.57 24.25 8.33
N ARG A 469 11.65 25.01 8.60
CA ARG A 469 12.98 24.74 8.02
C ARG A 469 13.47 23.33 8.30
N TYR A 470 13.39 22.89 9.54
CA TYR A 470 13.70 21.53 9.94
C TYR A 470 12.40 20.78 10.22
N SER A 471 11.98 19.99 9.23
CA SER A 471 10.74 19.24 9.30
C SER A 471 10.90 17.85 8.70
N LEU A 472 10.29 16.86 9.35
CA LEU A 472 10.31 15.46 8.94
C LEU A 472 8.87 14.96 8.73
N SER A 473 8.64 14.27 7.63
CA SER A 473 7.38 13.59 7.41
C SER A 473 7.45 12.14 7.88
N VAL A 474 6.36 11.65 8.44
CA VAL A 474 6.19 10.25 8.82
C VAL A 474 5.39 9.45 7.78
N ASP A 475 4.70 10.13 6.85
CA ASP A 475 3.94 9.50 5.77
C ASP A 475 4.07 10.29 4.45
N SER A 476 3.25 11.32 4.22
CA SER A 476 3.27 12.15 3.01
C SER A 476 4.17 13.37 3.20
N PRO A 477 5.30 13.49 2.45
CA PRO A 477 6.23 14.62 2.60
C PRO A 477 5.65 15.93 2.07
N SER A 478 6.30 17.07 2.41
CA SER A 478 5.95 18.35 1.81
C SER A 478 6.37 18.41 0.33
N ARG A 479 5.78 19.34 -0.45
CA ARG A 479 6.19 19.56 -1.86
C ARG A 479 7.51 20.33 -2.00
N ARG A 480 8.06 20.85 -0.90
CA ARG A 480 9.33 21.58 -0.90
C ARG A 480 10.50 20.61 -0.98
N ILE A 481 11.47 20.88 -1.83
CA ILE A 481 12.65 20.02 -2.00
C ILE A 481 13.70 20.21 -0.90
N ASP A 482 13.64 21.32 -0.17
CA ASP A 482 14.61 21.72 0.84
C ASP A 482 14.20 21.38 2.29
N ARG A 483 13.01 20.76 2.49
CA ARG A 483 12.44 20.44 3.81
C ARG A 483 11.29 19.43 3.75
N GLY A 484 10.80 18.99 4.90
CA GLY A 484 9.63 18.09 5.00
C GLY A 484 9.86 16.77 4.28
N TRP A 485 11.01 16.16 4.45
CA TRP A 485 11.36 14.87 3.88
C TRP A 485 10.82 13.72 4.74
N LYS A 486 10.44 12.61 4.09
CA LYS A 486 10.27 11.31 4.74
C LYS A 486 11.56 10.54 4.61
N LEU A 487 12.38 10.53 5.68
CA LEU A 487 13.69 9.86 5.70
C LEU A 487 13.62 8.46 6.35
N ALA A 488 12.55 8.15 7.07
CA ALA A 488 12.32 6.81 7.60
C ALA A 488 12.17 5.78 6.46
N PRO A 489 12.57 4.51 6.66
CA PRO A 489 12.41 3.43 5.69
C PRO A 489 11.01 3.37 5.09
N SER A 490 10.86 2.91 3.85
CA SER A 490 9.58 2.93 3.11
C SER A 490 8.46 2.16 3.80
N HIS A 491 8.79 1.05 4.47
CA HIS A 491 7.85 0.23 5.22
C HIS A 491 7.41 0.83 6.56
N LYS A 492 8.15 1.83 7.08
CA LYS A 492 7.77 2.55 8.30
C LYS A 492 6.95 3.77 7.95
N ARG A 493 5.73 3.82 8.45
CA ARG A 493 4.76 4.91 8.26
C ARG A 493 4.03 5.19 9.56
N ASP A 494 3.34 6.33 9.64
CA ASP A 494 2.52 6.66 10.81
C ASP A 494 3.40 6.66 12.08
N VAL A 495 2.94 6.13 13.19
CA VAL A 495 3.63 6.01 14.48
C VAL A 495 4.97 5.27 14.38
N ASP A 496 5.06 4.23 13.51
CA ASP A 496 6.32 3.48 13.33
C ASP A 496 7.46 4.34 12.78
N ALA A 497 7.12 5.29 11.90
CA ALA A 497 8.11 6.25 11.40
C ALA A 497 8.48 7.29 12.47
N THR A 498 7.51 7.72 13.27
CA THR A 498 7.77 8.61 14.42
C THR A 498 8.70 7.95 15.41
N LEU A 499 8.44 6.70 15.81
CA LEU A 499 9.31 5.93 16.70
C LEU A 499 10.71 5.79 16.14
N TRP A 500 10.82 5.49 14.83
CA TRP A 500 12.11 5.39 14.16
C TRP A 500 12.93 6.68 14.24
N TYR A 501 12.30 7.86 14.14
CA TYR A 501 12.97 9.15 14.36
C TYR A 501 13.28 9.40 15.83
N LEU A 502 12.34 9.13 16.75
CA LEU A 502 12.52 9.33 18.18
C LEU A 502 13.68 8.50 18.75
N GLU A 503 13.84 7.25 18.30
CA GLU A 503 14.96 6.39 18.68
C GLU A 503 16.33 6.95 18.26
N ARG A 504 16.34 7.81 17.23
CA ARG A 504 17.56 8.46 16.70
C ARG A 504 17.80 9.85 17.24
N MET A 505 16.92 10.34 18.11
CA MET A 505 17.14 11.58 18.84
C MET A 505 18.05 11.33 20.04
N VAL A 506 19.26 11.89 19.99
CA VAL A 506 20.24 11.81 21.06
C VAL A 506 20.16 13.09 21.87
N THR A 507 19.75 12.99 23.14
CA THR A 507 19.64 14.11 24.07
C THR A 507 21.01 14.54 24.61
N GLY A 508 21.21 15.87 24.70
CA GLY A 508 22.40 16.50 25.26
C GLY A 508 22.11 17.31 26.51
N LEU A 509 23.10 18.05 27.00
CA LEU A 509 22.94 18.92 28.15
C LEU A 509 22.10 20.16 27.81
N GLY A 510 21.36 20.70 28.79
CA GLY A 510 20.63 21.97 28.69
C GLY A 510 19.42 21.91 27.75
N GLY A 511 18.68 20.81 27.75
CA GLY A 511 17.44 20.68 26.99
C GLY A 511 17.65 20.63 25.48
N THR A 512 18.80 20.14 25.03
CA THR A 512 19.12 20.03 23.60
C THR A 512 19.11 18.59 23.13
N PHE A 513 18.86 18.40 21.83
CA PHE A 513 19.04 17.10 21.17
C PHE A 513 19.55 17.30 19.74
N HIS A 514 20.08 16.26 19.13
CA HIS A 514 20.34 16.13 17.70
C HIS A 514 19.77 14.82 17.19
N ILE A 515 19.67 14.69 15.90
CA ILE A 515 19.13 13.47 15.27
C ILE A 515 20.21 12.78 14.45
N ASP A 516 20.41 11.50 14.71
CA ASP A 516 21.42 10.64 14.03
C ASP A 516 20.71 9.77 12.98
N LEU A 517 20.76 10.20 11.69
CA LEU A 517 20.01 9.63 10.55
C LEU A 517 20.91 8.99 9.52
#